data_0794a336ff970a3dca7f3f3b6bb9ab60
#
_entry.id   0794a336ff970a3dca7f3f3b6bb9ab60
#
_cell.length_a   1.000
_cell.length_b   1.000
_cell.length_c   1.000
_cell.angle_alpha   90.00
_cell.angle_beta   90.00
_cell.angle_gamma   90.00
#
_symmetry.space_group_name_H-M   'P 1'
#
loop_
_entity.id
_entity.type
_entity.pdbx_description
1 polymer ?
#
loop_
_entity_poly.entity_id
_entity_poly.type
_entity_poly.pdbx_seq_one_letter_code
_entity_poly.pdbx_strand_id
1 'polypeptide(L)'
;MTLRFPHLFEPIRIGKLRLKNRIAMAPMGFPALSDLDGIPTQRYVDYFTERARGGAGLLITGMLKVEEEIEYTFSKRGPVRQAFVRPFADLTEAVHSLGTRIFVQLSPGLGCQARPSNVRGTPVAPSPVPNVFDPRITCRALATEEVERLVKACGDAAVLLAGAGVDGVELHGHAGFLLDQFSTALWNQRSDRYGGDLRGRMTFAFEILEEIKRRAGADFPVQYRYGLKHYMKSVQQAGLPGERFTEVGRDIDEGLAMAELLQAAGFDSLAVDAGSITGHYWAH
;
A
#
# COMPACT_ATOMS: atom_id res chain seq x y z
N MET A 1 2.58 13.93 36.59
CA MET A 1 1.51 13.04 36.12
C MET A 1 2.15 11.78 35.53
N THR A 2 1.94 10.61 36.13
CA THR A 2 2.50 9.34 35.62
C THR A 2 1.71 8.93 34.38
N LEU A 3 2.39 8.73 33.26
CA LEU A 3 1.73 8.28 32.03
C LEU A 3 1.15 6.86 32.24
N ARG A 4 -0.12 6.66 31.90
CA ARG A 4 -0.79 5.35 32.02
C ARG A 4 -0.17 4.27 31.10
N PHE A 5 0.39 4.70 29.96
CA PHE A 5 1.01 3.81 28.96
C PHE A 5 2.37 4.40 28.52
N PRO A 6 3.42 4.33 29.37
CA PRO A 6 4.69 5.01 29.11
C PRO A 6 5.35 4.54 27.80
N HIS A 7 5.28 3.23 27.49
CA HIS A 7 5.92 2.66 26.30
C HIS A 7 5.40 3.20 24.98
N LEU A 8 4.14 3.67 24.91
CA LEU A 8 3.60 4.29 23.70
C LEU A 8 4.31 5.60 23.34
N PHE A 9 4.86 6.28 24.36
CA PHE A 9 5.50 7.58 24.19
C PHE A 9 7.03 7.50 24.10
N GLU A 10 7.59 6.30 24.19
CA GLU A 10 9.01 6.08 23.93
C GLU A 10 9.34 6.22 22.45
N PRO A 11 10.48 6.85 22.11
CA PRO A 11 10.93 6.90 20.72
C PRO A 11 11.16 5.50 20.14
N ILE A 12 10.98 5.37 18.83
CA ILE A 12 11.28 4.15 18.07
C ILE A 12 11.99 4.54 16.76
N ARG A 13 12.63 3.58 16.11
CA ARG A 13 13.22 3.75 14.78
C ARG A 13 12.55 2.84 13.78
N ILE A 14 12.39 3.37 12.54
CA ILE A 14 12.10 2.62 11.32
C ILE A 14 13.32 2.82 10.41
N GLY A 15 14.13 1.78 10.23
CA GLY A 15 15.46 1.93 9.65
C GLY A 15 16.27 2.97 10.42
N LYS A 16 16.78 4.00 9.72
CA LYS A 16 17.50 5.13 10.36
C LYS A 16 16.58 6.26 10.83
N LEU A 17 15.32 6.28 10.43
CA LEU A 17 14.36 7.31 10.81
C LEU A 17 13.94 7.17 12.28
N ARG A 18 14.08 8.24 13.04
CA ARG A 18 13.62 8.30 14.44
C ARG A 18 12.23 8.90 14.53
N LEU A 19 11.31 8.19 15.18
CA LEU A 19 9.98 8.66 15.54
C LEU A 19 9.97 9.11 17.01
N LYS A 20 9.22 10.18 17.33
CA LYS A 20 9.10 10.71 18.70
C LYS A 20 8.36 9.78 19.65
N ASN A 21 7.51 8.89 19.15
CA ASN A 21 6.75 7.91 19.91
C ASN A 21 6.30 6.75 18.99
N ARG A 22 5.57 5.76 19.54
CA ARG A 22 5.12 4.55 18.86
C ARG A 22 3.68 4.66 18.33
N ILE A 23 3.13 5.87 18.26
CA ILE A 23 1.76 6.09 17.77
C ILE A 23 1.83 6.44 16.29
N ALA A 24 1.28 5.57 15.46
CA ALA A 24 1.17 5.78 14.02
C ALA A 24 -0.30 5.87 13.60
N MET A 25 -0.60 6.81 12.70
CA MET A 25 -1.89 6.87 12.03
C MET A 25 -1.82 6.04 10.75
N ALA A 26 -2.63 4.98 10.67
CA ALA A 26 -2.77 4.16 9.48
C ALA A 26 -3.28 4.97 8.28
N PRO A 27 -2.99 4.54 7.04
CA PRO A 27 -3.39 5.26 5.85
C PRO A 27 -4.90 5.39 5.71
N MET A 28 -5.34 6.63 5.50
CA MET A 28 -6.73 6.95 5.19
C MET A 28 -6.80 7.90 3.99
N GLY A 29 -7.53 7.49 2.96
CA GLY A 29 -7.69 8.27 1.74
C GLY A 29 -9.05 8.96 1.66
N PHE A 30 -9.05 10.29 1.61
CA PHE A 30 -10.24 11.10 1.42
C PHE A 30 -10.16 11.83 0.08
N PRO A 31 -10.91 11.40 -0.95
CA PRO A 31 -10.91 12.06 -2.27
C PRO A 31 -11.26 13.54 -2.21
N ALA A 32 -12.07 13.96 -1.21
CA ALA A 32 -12.49 15.35 -1.03
C ALA A 32 -11.36 16.29 -0.55
N LEU A 33 -10.20 15.75 -0.16
CA LEU A 33 -9.03 16.54 0.26
C LEU A 33 -8.08 16.88 -0.89
N SER A 34 -8.33 16.31 -2.07
CA SER A 34 -7.57 16.58 -3.30
C SER A 34 -8.44 17.37 -4.29
N ASP A 35 -7.79 18.03 -5.24
CA ASP A 35 -8.48 18.66 -6.37
C ASP A 35 -8.94 17.64 -7.43
N LEU A 36 -9.40 18.14 -8.58
CA LEU A 36 -9.90 17.30 -9.67
C LEU A 36 -8.80 16.45 -10.32
N ASP A 37 -7.55 16.88 -10.22
CA ASP A 37 -6.37 16.18 -10.74
C ASP A 37 -5.72 15.25 -9.71
N GLY A 38 -6.31 15.14 -8.53
CA GLY A 38 -5.81 14.32 -7.42
C GLY A 38 -4.67 14.98 -6.62
N ILE A 39 -4.33 16.24 -6.91
CA ILE A 39 -3.28 16.99 -6.21
C ILE A 39 -3.76 17.37 -4.81
N PRO A 40 -2.95 17.16 -3.75
CA PRO A 40 -3.31 17.58 -2.40
C PRO A 40 -3.61 19.08 -2.33
N THR A 41 -4.73 19.45 -1.69
CA THR A 41 -5.14 20.83 -1.43
C THR A 41 -4.72 21.28 -0.03
N GLN A 42 -4.95 22.54 0.32
CA GLN A 42 -4.74 23.04 1.69
C GLN A 42 -5.50 22.19 2.73
N ARG A 43 -6.70 21.70 2.40
CA ARG A 43 -7.48 20.82 3.28
C ARG A 43 -6.74 19.50 3.58
N TYR A 44 -5.94 19.02 2.63
CA TYR A 44 -5.09 17.83 2.84
C TYR A 44 -3.99 18.13 3.85
N VAL A 45 -3.31 19.27 3.71
CA VAL A 45 -2.29 19.74 4.65
C VAL A 45 -2.88 19.93 6.05
N ASP A 46 -4.02 20.61 6.16
CA ASP A 46 -4.70 20.88 7.43
C ASP A 46 -5.11 19.57 8.12
N TYR A 47 -5.64 18.61 7.35
CA TYR A 47 -6.06 17.30 7.86
C TYR A 47 -4.91 16.56 8.55
N PHE A 48 -3.75 16.48 7.94
CA PHE A 48 -2.60 15.78 8.52
C PHE A 48 -1.93 16.59 9.63
N THR A 49 -1.89 17.92 9.49
CA THR A 49 -1.35 18.82 10.52
C THR A 49 -2.12 18.70 11.85
N GLU A 50 -3.45 18.58 11.81
CA GLU A 50 -4.26 18.36 13.01
C GLU A 50 -3.92 17.05 13.72
N ARG A 51 -3.63 15.96 12.98
CA ARG A 51 -3.20 14.67 13.57
C ARG A 51 -1.79 14.76 14.14
N ALA A 52 -0.90 15.50 13.48
CA ALA A 52 0.44 15.80 14.00
C ALA A 52 0.37 16.61 15.30
N ARG A 53 -0.52 17.62 15.37
CA ARG A 53 -0.81 18.41 16.58
C ARG A 53 -1.37 17.55 17.70
N GLY A 54 -2.17 16.52 17.37
CA GLY A 54 -2.65 15.51 18.30
C GLY A 54 -1.56 14.59 18.88
N GLY A 55 -0.31 14.69 18.41
CA GLY A 55 0.84 14.03 19.00
C GLY A 55 1.29 12.73 18.34
N ALA A 56 0.72 12.32 17.21
CA ALA A 56 1.18 11.13 16.47
C ALA A 56 2.68 11.22 16.13
N GLY A 57 3.40 10.10 16.22
CA GLY A 57 4.80 10.00 15.83
C GLY A 57 5.00 9.82 14.35
N LEU A 58 4.08 9.09 13.70
CA LEU A 58 4.07 8.83 12.27
C LEU A 58 2.66 9.02 11.72
N LEU A 59 2.55 9.66 10.57
CA LEU A 59 1.33 9.72 9.77
C LEU A 59 1.58 9.02 8.44
N ILE A 60 0.59 8.25 7.96
CA ILE A 60 0.67 7.61 6.66
C ILE A 60 -0.51 8.13 5.83
N THR A 61 -0.22 8.66 4.63
CA THR A 61 -1.27 9.21 3.76
C THR A 61 -2.11 8.09 3.16
N GLY A 62 -3.28 8.43 2.65
CA GLY A 62 -4.04 7.51 1.81
C GLY A 62 -3.28 7.16 0.53
N MET A 63 -3.63 6.01 -0.02
CA MET A 63 -3.03 5.43 -1.21
C MET A 63 -2.98 6.41 -2.39
N LEU A 64 -1.79 6.56 -2.99
CA LEU A 64 -1.58 7.20 -4.28
C LEU A 64 -1.16 6.16 -5.32
N LYS A 65 -1.69 6.29 -6.52
CA LYS A 65 -1.25 5.48 -7.66
C LYS A 65 0.11 5.97 -8.16
N VAL A 66 0.88 5.06 -8.75
CA VAL A 66 2.19 5.38 -9.33
C VAL A 66 2.14 5.48 -10.85
N GLU A 67 1.06 4.95 -11.48
CA GLU A 67 0.95 4.82 -12.92
C GLU A 67 -0.54 4.79 -13.34
N GLU A 68 -0.91 5.24 -14.55
CA GLU A 68 -2.29 5.29 -15.02
C GLU A 68 -2.52 4.83 -16.47
N GLU A 69 -1.47 4.46 -17.21
CA GLU A 69 -1.65 3.96 -18.60
C GLU A 69 -2.02 2.48 -18.62
N ILE A 70 -1.48 1.69 -17.66
CA ILE A 70 -1.76 0.25 -17.54
C ILE A 70 -3.17 0.05 -16.95
N GLU A 71 -3.50 0.79 -15.89
CA GLU A 71 -4.79 0.76 -15.22
C GLU A 71 -5.31 2.19 -15.06
N TYR A 72 -5.82 2.78 -16.14
CA TYR A 72 -6.42 4.11 -16.08
C TYR A 72 -7.68 4.07 -15.22
N THR A 73 -7.70 4.83 -14.13
CA THR A 73 -8.89 4.99 -13.28
C THR A 73 -9.42 6.41 -13.37
N PHE A 74 -10.74 6.56 -13.51
CA PHE A 74 -11.41 7.87 -13.45
C PHE A 74 -11.43 8.47 -12.04
N SER A 75 -10.79 7.83 -11.06
CA SER A 75 -10.74 8.35 -9.71
C SER A 75 -9.77 9.54 -9.63
N LYS A 76 -10.12 10.53 -8.81
CA LYS A 76 -9.32 11.73 -8.54
C LYS A 76 -7.99 11.45 -7.80
N ARG A 77 -7.48 10.23 -7.83
CA ARG A 77 -6.21 9.83 -7.25
C ARG A 77 -5.24 9.52 -8.38
N GLY A 78 -4.80 10.59 -9.06
CA GLY A 78 -3.83 10.48 -10.14
C GLY A 78 -2.48 9.93 -9.65
N PRO A 79 -1.60 9.53 -10.60
CA PRO A 79 -0.27 9.06 -10.26
C PRO A 79 0.57 10.19 -9.67
N VAL A 80 1.50 9.83 -8.79
CA VAL A 80 2.48 10.77 -8.26
C VAL A 80 3.30 11.34 -9.43
N ARG A 81 3.26 12.67 -9.58
CA ARG A 81 3.93 13.42 -10.65
C ARG A 81 4.52 14.72 -10.11
N GLN A 82 5.27 15.44 -10.93
CA GLN A 82 5.96 16.66 -10.53
C GLN A 82 5.05 17.70 -9.84
N ALA A 83 3.78 17.79 -10.24
CA ALA A 83 2.80 18.69 -9.61
C ALA A 83 2.50 18.37 -8.14
N PHE A 84 2.81 17.15 -7.67
CA PHE A 84 2.64 16.76 -6.26
C PHE A 84 3.76 17.29 -5.35
N VAL A 85 4.95 17.59 -5.91
CA VAL A 85 6.14 17.92 -5.11
C VAL A 85 5.89 19.12 -4.20
N ARG A 86 5.34 20.23 -4.71
CA ARG A 86 5.10 21.42 -3.90
C ARG A 86 4.07 21.20 -2.79
N PRO A 87 2.86 20.66 -3.06
CA PRO A 87 1.89 20.36 -2.01
C PRO A 87 2.41 19.37 -0.95
N PHE A 88 3.23 18.39 -1.34
CA PHE A 88 3.85 17.49 -0.36
C PHE A 88 4.97 18.18 0.43
N ALA A 89 5.72 19.11 -0.15
CA ALA A 89 6.69 19.90 0.60
C ALA A 89 6.00 20.77 1.67
N ASP A 90 4.91 21.44 1.32
CA ASP A 90 4.11 22.23 2.27
C ASP A 90 3.54 21.33 3.40
N LEU A 91 3.08 20.12 3.07
CA LEU A 91 2.61 19.12 4.03
C LEU A 91 3.74 18.66 4.98
N THR A 92 4.90 18.29 4.43
CA THR A 92 6.03 17.79 5.22
C THR A 92 6.55 18.89 6.16
N GLU A 93 6.68 20.13 5.70
CA GLU A 93 7.07 21.26 6.53
C GLU A 93 6.10 21.45 7.72
N ALA A 94 4.79 21.47 7.45
CA ALA A 94 3.77 21.61 8.48
C ALA A 94 3.80 20.48 9.52
N VAL A 95 3.93 19.23 9.07
CA VAL A 95 3.96 18.05 9.94
C VAL A 95 5.28 17.98 10.73
N HIS A 96 6.41 18.25 10.08
CA HIS A 96 7.73 18.24 10.72
C HIS A 96 7.87 19.32 11.77
N SER A 97 7.27 20.51 11.61
CA SER A 97 7.25 21.57 12.62
C SER A 97 6.67 21.12 13.97
N LEU A 98 5.84 20.05 13.94
CA LEU A 98 5.24 19.42 15.12
C LEU A 98 6.00 18.16 15.60
N GLY A 99 7.18 17.90 15.02
CA GLY A 99 8.03 16.74 15.35
C GLY A 99 7.44 15.40 14.92
N THR A 100 6.48 15.38 14.02
CA THR A 100 5.85 14.16 13.46
C THR A 100 6.51 13.81 12.13
N ARG A 101 6.58 12.53 11.80
CA ARG A 101 7.07 12.01 10.52
C ARG A 101 5.91 11.60 9.62
N ILE A 102 6.15 11.59 8.30
CA ILE A 102 5.09 11.29 7.33
C ILE A 102 5.58 10.34 6.24
N PHE A 103 4.81 9.27 6.03
CA PHE A 103 4.96 8.35 4.91
C PHE A 103 3.82 8.57 3.91
N VAL A 104 4.09 8.28 2.65
CA VAL A 104 3.08 8.24 1.59
C VAL A 104 2.84 6.79 1.19
N GLN A 105 1.56 6.37 1.22
CA GLN A 105 1.21 5.04 0.75
C GLN A 105 1.16 5.03 -0.79
N LEU A 106 1.92 4.11 -1.41
CA LEU A 106 1.98 3.90 -2.85
C LEU A 106 1.26 2.61 -3.24
N SER A 107 0.52 2.66 -4.36
CA SER A 107 -0.11 1.49 -4.96
C SER A 107 0.22 1.40 -6.44
N PRO A 108 0.73 0.25 -6.92
CA PRO A 108 0.91 0.02 -8.35
C PRO A 108 -0.39 -0.24 -9.10
N GLY A 109 -1.52 -0.41 -8.41
CA GLY A 109 -2.84 -0.60 -9.04
C GLY A 109 -3.87 -1.23 -8.10
N LEU A 110 -5.12 -1.23 -8.56
CA LEU A 110 -6.25 -1.82 -7.86
C LEU A 110 -6.42 -3.31 -8.22
N GLY A 111 -5.98 -3.69 -9.43
CA GLY A 111 -6.12 -5.06 -9.90
C GLY A 111 -7.57 -5.49 -10.07
N CYS A 112 -7.91 -6.73 -9.75
CA CYS A 112 -9.30 -7.22 -9.83
C CYS A 112 -10.27 -6.50 -8.88
N GLN A 113 -9.80 -5.64 -7.98
CA GLN A 113 -10.59 -4.72 -7.16
C GLN A 113 -10.96 -3.40 -7.87
N ALA A 114 -10.47 -3.18 -9.09
CA ALA A 114 -10.88 -2.02 -9.87
C ALA A 114 -12.35 -2.17 -10.30
N ARG A 115 -13.21 -1.19 -9.94
CA ARG A 115 -14.59 -1.18 -10.41
C ARG A 115 -14.61 -0.98 -11.92
N PRO A 116 -15.27 -1.84 -12.72
CA PRO A 116 -15.29 -1.69 -14.18
C PRO A 116 -15.81 -0.33 -14.65
N SER A 117 -16.75 0.27 -13.92
CA SER A 117 -17.27 1.62 -14.20
C SER A 117 -16.24 2.73 -13.96
N ASN A 118 -15.15 2.47 -13.23
CA ASN A 118 -14.16 3.47 -12.84
C ASN A 118 -12.82 3.31 -13.57
N VAL A 119 -12.70 2.31 -14.45
CA VAL A 119 -11.49 2.09 -15.26
C VAL A 119 -11.79 2.17 -16.74
N ARG A 120 -10.79 2.61 -17.50
CA ARG A 120 -10.85 2.54 -18.97
C ARG A 120 -10.38 1.16 -19.41
N GLY A 121 -11.25 0.44 -20.10
CA GLY A 121 -10.95 -0.90 -20.59
C GLY A 121 -11.18 -2.00 -19.54
N THR A 122 -10.47 -3.11 -19.70
CA THR A 122 -10.60 -4.27 -18.81
C THR A 122 -9.68 -4.11 -17.59
N PRO A 123 -10.19 -4.28 -16.35
CA PRO A 123 -9.34 -4.33 -15.17
C PRO A 123 -8.20 -5.34 -15.33
N VAL A 124 -7.06 -5.05 -14.71
CA VAL A 124 -5.88 -5.93 -14.76
C VAL A 124 -5.75 -6.78 -13.51
N ALA A 125 -4.97 -7.87 -13.58
CA ALA A 125 -4.65 -8.71 -12.43
C ALA A 125 -3.33 -9.46 -12.70
N PRO A 126 -2.75 -10.19 -11.73
CA PRO A 126 -1.59 -11.04 -11.99
C PRO A 126 -1.87 -12.12 -13.03
N SER A 127 -3.06 -12.70 -13.00
CA SER A 127 -3.55 -13.75 -13.91
C SER A 127 -5.00 -13.48 -14.31
N PRO A 128 -5.55 -14.14 -15.35
CA PRO A 128 -6.95 -14.01 -15.71
C PRO A 128 -7.84 -14.53 -14.57
N VAL A 129 -8.45 -13.61 -13.84
CA VAL A 129 -9.35 -13.90 -12.71
C VAL A 129 -10.61 -13.05 -12.81
N PRO A 130 -11.74 -13.48 -12.24
CA PRO A 130 -12.95 -12.67 -12.22
C PRO A 130 -12.75 -11.36 -11.47
N ASN A 131 -13.35 -10.28 -11.98
CA ASN A 131 -13.39 -9.00 -11.27
C ASN A 131 -14.27 -9.11 -10.01
N VAL A 132 -13.85 -8.46 -8.93
CA VAL A 132 -14.54 -8.55 -7.63
C VAL A 132 -15.94 -7.93 -7.66
N PHE A 133 -16.15 -6.85 -8.41
CA PHE A 133 -17.43 -6.13 -8.48
C PHE A 133 -18.36 -6.63 -9.58
N ASP A 134 -17.81 -7.21 -10.65
CA ASP A 134 -18.58 -7.85 -11.71
C ASP A 134 -17.88 -9.15 -12.18
N PRO A 135 -18.25 -10.31 -11.59
CA PRO A 135 -17.60 -11.59 -11.89
C PRO A 135 -17.74 -12.06 -13.35
N ARG A 136 -18.64 -11.45 -14.14
CA ARG A 136 -18.78 -11.73 -15.57
C ARG A 136 -17.62 -11.17 -16.39
N ILE A 137 -16.86 -10.24 -15.81
CA ILE A 137 -15.68 -9.63 -16.42
C ILE A 137 -14.45 -10.38 -15.93
N THR A 138 -13.72 -11.00 -16.84
CA THR A 138 -12.40 -11.58 -16.56
C THR A 138 -11.36 -10.49 -16.70
N CYS A 139 -10.60 -10.25 -15.61
CA CYS A 139 -9.48 -9.33 -15.62
C CYS A 139 -8.39 -9.78 -16.59
N ARG A 140 -7.72 -8.85 -17.23
CA ARG A 140 -6.59 -9.10 -18.11
C ARG A 140 -5.33 -9.39 -17.27
N ALA A 141 -4.59 -10.44 -17.58
CA ALA A 141 -3.30 -10.66 -17.01
C ALA A 141 -2.31 -9.54 -17.41
N LEU A 142 -1.53 -9.07 -16.45
CA LEU A 142 -0.41 -8.16 -16.72
C LEU A 142 0.71 -8.88 -17.47
N ALA A 143 1.23 -8.26 -18.52
CA ALA A 143 2.48 -8.71 -19.14
C ALA A 143 3.68 -8.48 -18.20
N THR A 144 4.76 -9.22 -18.39
CA THR A 144 5.99 -9.09 -17.57
C THR A 144 6.54 -7.67 -17.66
N GLU A 145 6.56 -7.09 -18.85
CA GLU A 145 7.02 -5.73 -19.11
C GLU A 145 6.15 -4.65 -18.45
N GLU A 146 4.85 -4.93 -18.28
CA GLU A 146 3.95 -4.03 -17.54
C GLU A 146 4.27 -4.05 -16.04
N VAL A 147 4.59 -5.22 -15.47
CA VAL A 147 5.03 -5.33 -14.07
C VAL A 147 6.34 -4.57 -13.85
N GLU A 148 7.30 -4.72 -14.75
CA GLU A 148 8.57 -3.97 -14.72
C GLU A 148 8.36 -2.45 -14.82
N ARG A 149 7.42 -2.00 -15.65
CA ARG A 149 7.03 -0.58 -15.70
C ARG A 149 6.44 -0.09 -14.37
N LEU A 150 5.62 -0.90 -13.70
CA LEU A 150 5.07 -0.57 -12.38
C LEU A 150 6.17 -0.49 -11.31
N VAL A 151 7.17 -1.38 -11.35
CA VAL A 151 8.38 -1.29 -10.49
C VAL A 151 9.06 0.06 -10.67
N LYS A 152 9.35 0.42 -11.91
CA LYS A 152 10.00 1.69 -12.24
C LYS A 152 9.17 2.89 -11.78
N ALA A 153 7.85 2.87 -11.99
CA ALA A 153 6.94 3.93 -11.59
C ALA A 153 6.90 4.12 -10.05
N CYS A 154 7.02 3.04 -9.28
CA CYS A 154 7.17 3.13 -7.82
C CYS A 154 8.47 3.86 -7.42
N GLY A 155 9.58 3.57 -8.11
CA GLY A 155 10.84 4.28 -7.92
C GLY A 155 10.76 5.76 -8.31
N ASP A 156 10.12 6.09 -9.45
CA ASP A 156 9.90 7.46 -9.89
C ASP A 156 9.10 8.26 -8.85
N ALA A 157 8.01 7.67 -8.34
CA ALA A 157 7.19 8.27 -7.30
C ALA A 157 7.97 8.51 -6.00
N ALA A 158 8.76 7.53 -5.56
CA ALA A 158 9.56 7.65 -4.33
C ALA A 158 10.60 8.77 -4.42
N VAL A 159 11.25 8.95 -5.58
CA VAL A 159 12.21 10.05 -5.81
C VAL A 159 11.52 11.41 -5.68
N LEU A 160 10.36 11.60 -6.31
CA LEU A 160 9.61 12.85 -6.22
C LEU A 160 9.19 13.15 -4.79
N LEU A 161 8.71 12.14 -4.05
CA LEU A 161 8.27 12.28 -2.66
C LEU A 161 9.45 12.56 -1.71
N ALA A 162 10.58 11.87 -1.89
CA ALA A 162 11.81 12.15 -1.14
C ALA A 162 12.29 13.59 -1.39
N GLY A 163 12.24 14.06 -2.65
CA GLY A 163 12.53 15.46 -3.01
C GLY A 163 11.58 16.48 -2.40
N ALA A 164 10.35 16.09 -2.04
CA ALA A 164 9.38 16.89 -1.32
C ALA A 164 9.54 16.80 0.22
N GLY A 165 10.55 16.09 0.73
CA GLY A 165 10.82 15.95 2.16
C GLY A 165 10.01 14.86 2.86
N VAL A 166 9.28 14.01 2.14
CA VAL A 166 8.57 12.86 2.70
C VAL A 166 9.58 11.90 3.33
N ASP A 167 9.30 11.42 4.53
CA ASP A 167 10.26 10.64 5.33
C ASP A 167 10.38 9.17 4.91
N GLY A 168 9.44 8.65 4.13
CA GLY A 168 9.42 7.29 3.62
C GLY A 168 8.14 6.95 2.87
N VAL A 169 8.04 5.73 2.37
CA VAL A 169 6.84 5.26 1.68
C VAL A 169 6.32 3.96 2.29
N GLU A 170 5.01 3.73 2.15
CA GLU A 170 4.38 2.45 2.47
C GLU A 170 3.86 1.82 1.17
N LEU A 171 4.21 0.55 0.91
CA LEU A 171 3.65 -0.21 -0.20
C LEU A 171 2.32 -0.85 0.20
N HIS A 172 1.29 -0.63 -0.62
CA HIS A 172 -0.08 -1.10 -0.39
C HIS A 172 -0.26 -2.55 -0.84
N GLY A 173 0.16 -3.51 0.00
CA GLY A 173 0.11 -4.95 -0.29
C GLY A 173 -0.96 -5.71 0.51
N HIS A 174 -2.13 -5.11 0.76
CA HIS A 174 -3.22 -5.74 1.49
C HIS A 174 -4.59 -5.55 0.85
N ALA A 175 -5.63 -6.08 1.48
CA ALA A 175 -7.04 -5.91 1.13
C ALA A 175 -7.43 -6.39 -0.28
N GLY A 176 -6.63 -7.25 -0.90
CA GLY A 176 -6.90 -7.78 -2.25
C GLY A 176 -6.57 -6.79 -3.38
N PHE A 177 -5.79 -5.73 -3.15
CA PHE A 177 -5.27 -4.87 -4.21
C PHE A 177 -4.08 -5.51 -4.94
N LEU A 178 -3.58 -4.88 -5.99
CA LEU A 178 -2.70 -5.53 -6.96
C LEU A 178 -1.48 -6.23 -6.33
N LEU A 179 -0.74 -5.59 -5.40
CA LEU A 179 0.39 -6.23 -4.72
C LEU A 179 -0.03 -7.43 -3.85
N ASP A 180 -1.19 -7.34 -3.20
CA ASP A 180 -1.73 -8.47 -2.44
C ASP A 180 -2.13 -9.62 -3.36
N GLN A 181 -2.71 -9.30 -4.53
CA GLN A 181 -3.05 -10.29 -5.55
C GLN A 181 -1.80 -11.02 -6.07
N PHE A 182 -0.67 -10.31 -6.25
CA PHE A 182 0.58 -10.95 -6.64
C PHE A 182 1.10 -11.91 -5.58
N SER A 183 0.96 -11.60 -4.30
CA SER A 183 1.54 -12.34 -3.18
C SER A 183 0.84 -13.65 -2.85
N THR A 184 -0.37 -13.92 -3.36
CA THR A 184 -1.13 -15.14 -3.05
C THR A 184 -1.49 -15.96 -4.28
N ALA A 185 -1.40 -17.29 -4.18
CA ALA A 185 -1.77 -18.24 -5.24
C ALA A 185 -3.25 -18.16 -5.64
N LEU A 186 -4.12 -17.56 -4.81
CA LEU A 186 -5.53 -17.38 -5.12
C LEU A 186 -5.74 -16.57 -6.41
N TRP A 187 -4.97 -15.51 -6.61
CA TRP A 187 -5.06 -14.63 -7.76
C TRP A 187 -3.85 -14.72 -8.69
N ASN A 188 -2.70 -15.16 -8.17
CA ASN A 188 -1.46 -15.26 -8.93
C ASN A 188 -1.17 -16.70 -9.35
N GLN A 189 -1.52 -17.01 -10.59
CA GLN A 189 -1.30 -18.31 -11.24
C GLN A 189 -0.24 -18.22 -12.34
N ARG A 190 0.67 -17.22 -12.24
CA ARG A 190 1.74 -17.00 -13.21
C ARG A 190 2.79 -18.10 -13.16
N SER A 191 3.41 -18.37 -14.30
CA SER A 191 4.53 -19.30 -14.44
C SER A 191 5.87 -18.63 -14.71
N ASP A 192 5.88 -17.28 -14.81
CA ASP A 192 7.10 -16.48 -14.92
C ASP A 192 7.70 -16.19 -13.52
N ARG A 193 8.77 -15.36 -13.47
CA ARG A 193 9.46 -15.03 -12.21
C ARG A 193 8.60 -14.37 -11.14
N TYR A 194 7.43 -13.85 -11.50
CA TYR A 194 6.47 -13.23 -10.58
C TYR A 194 5.41 -14.19 -10.03
N GLY A 195 5.52 -15.49 -10.33
CA GLY A 195 4.57 -16.52 -9.92
C GLY A 195 5.22 -17.70 -9.22
N GLY A 196 4.49 -18.83 -9.15
CA GLY A 196 4.98 -20.06 -8.54
C GLY A 196 4.89 -20.08 -7.01
N ASP A 197 6.00 -20.37 -6.32
CA ASP A 197 6.05 -20.40 -4.87
C ASP A 197 5.89 -19.02 -4.22
N LEU A 198 5.80 -18.96 -2.90
CA LEU A 198 5.61 -17.69 -2.19
C LEU A 198 6.72 -16.67 -2.52
N ARG A 199 7.98 -17.13 -2.62
CA ARG A 199 9.11 -16.27 -2.94
C ARG A 199 8.99 -15.68 -4.34
N GLY A 200 8.63 -16.49 -5.34
CA GLY A 200 8.38 -16.03 -6.71
C GLY A 200 7.22 -15.01 -6.75
N ARG A 201 6.12 -15.28 -6.05
CA ARG A 201 4.99 -14.35 -5.96
C ARG A 201 5.35 -13.02 -5.29
N MET A 202 6.36 -13.00 -4.41
CA MET A 202 6.86 -11.77 -3.75
C MET A 202 7.88 -10.99 -4.59
N THR A 203 8.35 -11.52 -5.72
CA THR A 203 9.37 -10.86 -6.56
C THR A 203 9.00 -9.44 -6.95
N PHE A 204 7.73 -9.18 -7.28
CA PHE A 204 7.26 -7.84 -7.60
C PHE A 204 7.48 -6.84 -6.45
N ALA A 205 7.18 -7.23 -5.22
CA ALA A 205 7.40 -6.39 -4.04
C ALA A 205 8.91 -6.16 -3.79
N PHE A 206 9.73 -7.18 -3.99
CA PHE A 206 11.18 -7.08 -3.81
C PHE A 206 11.83 -6.16 -4.85
N GLU A 207 11.46 -6.28 -6.11
CA GLU A 207 11.96 -5.40 -7.17
C GLU A 207 11.54 -3.93 -6.94
N ILE A 208 10.32 -3.68 -6.43
CA ILE A 208 9.90 -2.32 -6.02
C ILE A 208 10.78 -1.79 -4.89
N LEU A 209 11.06 -2.61 -3.87
CA LEU A 209 11.94 -2.21 -2.76
C LEU A 209 13.34 -1.84 -3.28
N GLU A 210 13.93 -2.72 -4.08
CA GLU A 210 15.27 -2.49 -4.67
C GLU A 210 15.30 -1.21 -5.50
N GLU A 211 14.30 -0.99 -6.36
CA GLU A 211 14.22 0.20 -7.20
C GLU A 211 14.09 1.48 -6.38
N ILE A 212 13.26 1.48 -5.32
CA ILE A 212 13.14 2.62 -4.42
C ILE A 212 14.44 2.88 -3.69
N LYS A 213 15.06 1.85 -3.09
CA LYS A 213 16.32 1.99 -2.36
C LYS A 213 17.47 2.47 -3.25
N ARG A 214 17.54 1.97 -4.48
CA ARG A 214 18.53 2.38 -5.46
C ARG A 214 18.41 3.85 -5.87
N ARG A 215 17.17 4.39 -5.95
CA ARG A 215 16.90 5.71 -6.53
C ARG A 215 16.66 6.81 -5.50
N ALA A 216 15.87 6.54 -4.46
CA ALA A 216 15.59 7.50 -3.39
C ALA A 216 16.65 7.45 -2.28
N GLY A 217 17.51 6.44 -2.28
CA GLY A 217 18.60 6.25 -1.32
C GLY A 217 18.45 4.99 -0.47
N ALA A 218 19.54 4.32 -0.16
CA ALA A 218 19.55 3.06 0.60
C ALA A 218 18.91 3.19 1.99
N ASP A 219 18.98 4.38 2.57
CA ASP A 219 18.43 4.69 3.90
C ASP A 219 16.99 5.24 3.86
N PHE A 220 16.39 5.46 2.67
CA PHE A 220 15.02 5.93 2.54
C PHE A 220 14.05 4.83 3.02
N PRO A 221 13.26 5.06 4.08
CA PRO A 221 12.43 4.03 4.68
C PRO A 221 11.34 3.52 3.73
N VAL A 222 11.21 2.19 3.66
CA VAL A 222 10.13 1.52 2.93
C VAL A 222 9.41 0.56 3.86
N GLN A 223 8.14 0.84 4.12
CA GLN A 223 7.23 -0.01 4.87
C GLN A 223 6.40 -0.86 3.91
N TYR A 224 6.11 -2.10 4.29
CA TYR A 224 5.16 -2.93 3.56
C TYR A 224 3.91 -3.17 4.41
N ARG A 225 2.73 -2.86 3.86
CA ARG A 225 1.46 -3.19 4.50
C ARG A 225 0.85 -4.42 3.88
N TYR A 226 0.51 -5.43 4.70
CA TYR A 226 -0.08 -6.68 4.24
C TYR A 226 -1.13 -7.21 5.21
N GLY A 227 -2.08 -8.00 4.68
CA GLY A 227 -3.01 -8.76 5.50
C GLY A 227 -2.36 -10.06 5.96
N LEU A 228 -2.31 -10.30 7.28
CA LEU A 228 -1.77 -11.55 7.82
C LEU A 228 -2.54 -12.77 7.35
N LYS A 229 -3.88 -12.64 7.25
CA LYS A 229 -4.80 -13.70 6.83
C LYS A 229 -5.97 -13.08 6.07
N HIS A 230 -6.48 -13.75 5.03
CA HIS A 230 -7.53 -13.19 4.17
C HIS A 230 -8.96 -13.43 4.67
N TYR A 231 -9.22 -14.50 5.45
CA TYR A 231 -10.55 -14.89 5.95
C TYR A 231 -11.58 -15.08 4.83
N MET A 232 -11.20 -15.77 3.75
CA MET A 232 -12.05 -15.97 2.57
C MET A 232 -12.46 -17.43 2.43
N LYS A 233 -13.72 -17.69 2.06
CA LYS A 233 -14.24 -19.04 1.69
C LYS A 233 -13.99 -19.36 0.23
N SER A 234 -14.05 -18.34 -0.62
CA SER A 234 -13.77 -18.41 -2.04
C SER A 234 -13.38 -17.03 -2.54
N VAL A 235 -12.99 -16.96 -3.80
CA VAL A 235 -12.85 -15.66 -4.47
C VAL A 235 -14.17 -14.88 -4.27
N GLN A 236 -14.08 -13.68 -3.72
CA GLN A 236 -15.20 -12.75 -3.44
C GLN A 236 -16.16 -13.15 -2.30
N GLN A 237 -15.86 -14.19 -1.55
CA GLN A 237 -16.68 -14.60 -0.40
C GLN A 237 -15.88 -14.54 0.89
N ALA A 238 -16.30 -13.69 1.81
CA ALA A 238 -15.76 -13.67 3.16
C ALA A 238 -16.31 -14.83 4.02
N GLY A 239 -15.52 -15.28 4.98
CA GLY A 239 -15.98 -16.16 6.06
C GLY A 239 -16.75 -15.36 7.12
N LEU A 240 -17.84 -15.92 7.64
CA LEU A 240 -18.57 -15.33 8.76
C LEU A 240 -17.92 -15.75 10.09
N PRO A 241 -17.98 -14.92 11.14
CA PRO A 241 -17.54 -15.31 12.47
C PRO A 241 -18.23 -16.59 12.93
N GLY A 242 -17.42 -17.59 13.36
CA GLY A 242 -17.94 -18.88 13.82
C GLY A 242 -18.38 -19.87 12.73
N GLU A 243 -18.34 -19.48 11.46
CA GLU A 243 -18.63 -20.37 10.34
C GLU A 243 -17.47 -21.35 10.10
N ARG A 244 -17.80 -22.62 9.88
CA ARG A 244 -16.82 -23.63 9.43
C ARG A 244 -16.78 -23.63 7.90
N PHE A 245 -15.61 -23.36 7.35
CA PHE A 245 -15.39 -23.41 5.91
C PHE A 245 -13.92 -23.72 5.60
N THR A 246 -13.64 -24.18 4.39
CA THR A 246 -12.27 -24.28 3.89
C THR A 246 -11.84 -22.89 3.46
N GLU A 247 -10.79 -22.37 4.07
CA GLU A 247 -10.25 -21.06 3.73
C GLU A 247 -9.49 -21.11 2.40
N VAL A 248 -9.58 -20.00 1.65
CA VAL A 248 -8.78 -19.76 0.46
C VAL A 248 -8.00 -18.45 0.61
N GLY A 249 -6.94 -18.30 -0.17
CA GLY A 249 -6.02 -17.18 -0.04
C GLY A 249 -5.03 -17.41 1.09
N ARG A 250 -4.43 -16.33 1.58
CA ARG A 250 -3.39 -16.41 2.62
C ARG A 250 -3.98 -16.86 3.96
N ASP A 251 -3.41 -17.90 4.53
CA ASP A 251 -3.57 -18.30 5.93
C ASP A 251 -2.49 -17.66 6.83
N ILE A 252 -2.50 -17.99 8.12
CA ILE A 252 -1.54 -17.44 9.09
C ILE A 252 -0.11 -17.93 8.78
N ASP A 253 0.06 -19.17 8.40
CA ASP A 253 1.39 -19.75 8.17
C ASP A 253 2.04 -19.11 6.94
N GLU A 254 1.31 -18.92 5.84
CA GLU A 254 1.78 -18.16 4.67
C GLU A 254 2.03 -16.70 5.02
N GLY A 255 1.19 -16.10 5.88
CA GLY A 255 1.37 -14.71 6.35
C GLY A 255 2.64 -14.53 7.18
N LEU A 256 3.00 -15.47 8.03
CA LEU A 256 4.25 -15.47 8.80
C LEU A 256 5.46 -15.68 7.89
N ALA A 257 5.40 -16.67 6.98
CA ALA A 257 6.47 -16.88 6.00
C ALA A 257 6.68 -15.65 5.11
N MET A 258 5.62 -14.94 4.74
CA MET A 258 5.70 -13.69 4.01
C MET A 258 6.42 -12.59 4.82
N ALA A 259 6.13 -12.47 6.13
CA ALA A 259 6.81 -11.51 6.99
C ALA A 259 8.32 -11.76 7.07
N GLU A 260 8.74 -13.03 7.17
CA GLU A 260 10.15 -13.43 7.17
C GLU A 260 10.83 -13.05 5.84
N LEU A 261 10.17 -13.30 4.71
CA LEU A 261 10.69 -12.93 3.39
C LEU A 261 10.81 -11.40 3.22
N LEU A 262 9.82 -10.63 3.68
CA LEU A 262 9.85 -9.17 3.64
C LEU A 262 10.97 -8.60 4.52
N GLN A 263 11.15 -9.14 5.72
CA GLN A 263 12.24 -8.78 6.61
C GLN A 263 13.61 -9.10 5.98
N ALA A 264 13.75 -10.31 5.43
CA ALA A 264 14.99 -10.75 4.78
C ALA A 264 15.32 -9.92 3.52
N ALA A 265 14.32 -9.42 2.80
CA ALA A 265 14.50 -8.52 1.66
C ALA A 265 14.96 -7.12 2.06
N GLY A 266 14.77 -6.71 3.33
CA GLY A 266 15.24 -5.42 3.84
C GLY A 266 14.18 -4.33 3.92
N PHE A 267 12.89 -4.68 4.01
CA PHE A 267 11.86 -3.71 4.38
C PHE A 267 12.11 -3.18 5.79
N ASP A 268 12.00 -1.86 5.97
CA ASP A 268 12.34 -1.20 7.24
C ASP A 268 11.26 -1.38 8.32
N SER A 269 10.02 -1.65 7.94
CA SER A 269 8.90 -1.96 8.82
C SER A 269 7.77 -2.70 8.09
N LEU A 270 6.95 -3.38 8.87
CA LEU A 270 5.75 -4.07 8.40
C LEU A 270 4.52 -3.48 9.09
N ALA A 271 3.49 -3.13 8.32
CA ALA A 271 2.17 -2.79 8.83
C ALA A 271 1.25 -4.00 8.62
N VAL A 272 0.91 -4.67 9.72
CA VAL A 272 0.09 -5.87 9.68
C VAL A 272 -1.38 -5.50 9.80
N ASP A 273 -2.18 -6.04 8.89
CA ASP A 273 -3.63 -5.89 8.84
C ASP A 273 -4.31 -7.26 8.82
N ALA A 274 -5.62 -7.31 8.81
CA ALA A 274 -6.39 -8.54 8.75
C ALA A 274 -7.46 -8.46 7.65
N GLY A 275 -7.70 -9.59 6.99
CA GLY A 275 -8.74 -9.74 5.99
C GLY A 275 -8.38 -9.16 4.61
N SER A 276 -9.30 -9.39 3.68
CA SER A 276 -9.36 -8.74 2.37
C SER A 276 -10.50 -7.72 2.37
N ILE A 277 -10.63 -6.89 1.32
CA ILE A 277 -11.72 -5.92 1.25
C ILE A 277 -13.10 -6.60 1.29
N THR A 278 -13.21 -7.80 0.74
CA THR A 278 -14.43 -8.63 0.80
C THR A 278 -14.66 -9.25 2.18
N GLY A 279 -13.61 -9.41 2.98
CA GLY A 279 -13.66 -9.89 4.37
C GLY A 279 -13.87 -8.78 5.40
N HIS A 280 -13.57 -7.53 5.08
CA HIS A 280 -13.64 -6.39 6.02
C HIS A 280 -15.03 -6.16 6.62
N TYR A 281 -16.10 -6.45 5.86
CA TYR A 281 -17.48 -6.29 6.36
C TYR A 281 -17.84 -7.26 7.49
N TRP A 282 -17.01 -8.30 7.73
CA TRP A 282 -17.28 -9.37 8.68
C TRP A 282 -16.20 -9.55 9.74
N ALA A 283 -15.10 -8.80 9.66
CA ALA A 283 -13.98 -8.87 10.59
C ALA A 283 -14.13 -7.93 11.81
N HIS A 284 -15.27 -7.21 11.89
CA HIS A 284 -15.57 -6.25 12.97
C HIS A 284 -16.72 -6.71 13.85
#